data_4db03502ed01ebe848909de42b8c1405
#
_entry.id   4db03502ed01ebe848909de42b8c1405
#
_cell.length_a   1.000
_cell.length_b   1.000
_cell.length_c   1.000
_cell.angle_alpha   90.00
_cell.angle_beta   90.00
_cell.angle_gamma   90.00
#
_symmetry.space_group_name_H-M   'P 1'
#
loop_
_entity.id
_entity.type
_entity.pdbx_description
1 polymer ?
#
loop_
_entity_poly.entity_id
_entity_poly.type
_entity_poly.pdbx_seq_one_letter_code
_entity_poly.pdbx_strand_id
1 'polypeptide(L)'
;LIQPRNYSLATTDTANITNRSDITALTKYIQSMKLEQKVMKVGVRPDFGVRAEHMQMLGMPSQWSIMGMMTLPIVPWASKMYRSETKSIGLQIQSMEQEKQTMQLMATRMSAEKLTMLYYENAQYQSYTKNIIPAYENNLQANLLAFKQNTGDFFVLLDAWEMLLMKKLEAYDKLFNILKLE
;
A
#
# COMPACT_ATOMS: atom_id res chain seq x y z
N LEU A 1 17.86 -5.30 26.95
CA LEU A 1 18.31 -4.33 25.94
C LEU A 1 17.87 -4.81 24.56
N ILE A 2 16.92 -4.10 23.97
CA ILE A 2 16.45 -4.39 22.60
C ILE A 2 17.58 -3.99 21.66
N GLN A 3 18.15 -4.96 20.93
CA GLN A 3 19.14 -4.67 19.90
C GLN A 3 18.43 -4.66 18.54
N PRO A 4 18.67 -3.61 17.71
CA PRO A 4 18.13 -3.57 16.35
C PRO A 4 18.71 -4.73 15.53
N ARG A 5 17.88 -5.32 14.67
CA ARG A 5 18.31 -6.38 13.75
C ARG A 5 19.28 -5.81 12.70
N ASN A 6 20.28 -6.60 12.32
CA ASN A 6 21.14 -6.24 11.20
C ASN A 6 20.35 -6.44 9.89
N TYR A 7 19.96 -5.32 9.27
CA TYR A 7 19.32 -5.33 7.96
C TYR A 7 20.37 -5.21 6.87
N SER A 8 20.46 -6.23 6.02
CA SER A 8 21.08 -6.05 4.70
C SER A 8 20.04 -5.39 3.78
N LEU A 9 20.47 -4.60 2.81
CA LEU A 9 19.63 -4.10 1.72
C LEU A 9 19.18 -5.30 0.87
N ALA A 10 18.33 -6.15 1.45
CA ALA A 10 17.72 -7.26 0.75
C ALA A 10 16.81 -6.72 -0.34
N THR A 11 16.89 -7.32 -1.50
CA THR A 11 16.03 -7.04 -2.65
C THR A 11 14.58 -6.99 -2.19
N THR A 12 13.94 -5.86 -2.44
CA THR A 12 12.50 -5.66 -2.16
C THR A 12 11.74 -6.83 -2.76
N ASP A 13 11.10 -7.64 -1.94
CA ASP A 13 10.34 -8.81 -2.40
C ASP A 13 9.10 -8.33 -3.18
N THR A 14 9.26 -8.23 -4.49
CA THR A 14 8.21 -7.76 -5.41
C THR A 14 7.00 -8.69 -5.43
N ALA A 15 7.16 -9.97 -5.03
CA ALA A 15 6.06 -10.93 -4.95
C ALA A 15 5.03 -10.53 -3.87
N ASN A 16 5.47 -10.00 -2.73
CA ASN A 16 4.58 -9.53 -1.68
C ASN A 16 3.81 -8.27 -2.08
N ILE A 17 4.38 -7.42 -2.94
CA ILE A 17 3.73 -6.20 -3.41
C ILE A 17 2.53 -6.54 -4.32
N THR A 18 2.67 -7.52 -5.21
CA THR A 18 1.57 -7.92 -6.12
C THR A 18 0.39 -8.55 -5.40
N ASN A 19 0.61 -9.14 -4.24
CA ASN A 19 -0.41 -9.79 -3.41
C ASN A 19 -1.09 -8.85 -2.40
N ARG A 20 -0.78 -7.56 -2.41
CA ARG A 20 -1.47 -6.57 -1.56
C ARG A 20 -2.97 -6.58 -1.84
N SER A 21 -3.75 -6.46 -0.78
CA SER A 21 -5.22 -6.51 -0.84
C SER A 21 -5.81 -5.42 -1.73
N ASP A 22 -5.25 -4.22 -1.73
CA ASP A 22 -5.67 -3.09 -2.57
C ASP A 22 -5.43 -3.38 -4.07
N ILE A 23 -4.26 -3.90 -4.45
CA ILE A 23 -3.93 -4.28 -5.82
C ILE A 23 -4.79 -5.47 -6.29
N THR A 24 -5.04 -6.42 -5.39
CA THR A 24 -5.91 -7.57 -5.66
C THR A 24 -7.36 -7.10 -5.86
N ALA A 25 -7.87 -6.20 -5.02
CA ALA A 25 -9.20 -5.61 -5.16
C ALA A 25 -9.35 -4.89 -6.51
N LEU A 26 -8.40 -4.03 -6.88
CA LEU A 26 -8.41 -3.34 -8.16
C LEU A 26 -8.34 -4.30 -9.34
N THR A 27 -7.58 -5.39 -9.21
CA THR A 27 -7.51 -6.46 -10.24
C THR A 27 -8.87 -7.13 -10.43
N LYS A 28 -9.60 -7.44 -9.34
CA LYS A 28 -10.95 -8.01 -9.38
C LYS A 28 -11.95 -7.03 -9.97
N TYR A 29 -11.83 -5.75 -9.63
CA TYR A 29 -12.65 -4.70 -10.22
C TYR A 29 -12.45 -4.58 -11.74
N ILE A 30 -11.21 -4.59 -12.22
CA ILE A 30 -10.89 -4.62 -13.67
C ILE A 30 -11.50 -5.86 -14.34
N GLN A 31 -11.46 -7.03 -13.69
CA GLN A 31 -12.11 -8.25 -14.20
C GLN A 31 -13.62 -8.08 -14.32
N SER A 32 -14.27 -7.49 -13.33
CA SER A 32 -15.70 -7.18 -13.36
C SER A 32 -16.06 -6.26 -14.53
N MET A 33 -15.30 -5.18 -14.74
CA MET A 33 -15.51 -4.26 -15.87
C MET A 33 -15.30 -4.96 -17.24
N LYS A 34 -14.34 -5.89 -17.34
CA LYS A 34 -14.16 -6.68 -18.55
C LYS A 34 -15.34 -7.60 -18.85
N LEU A 35 -15.99 -8.13 -17.81
CA LEU A 35 -17.23 -8.91 -17.96
C LEU A 35 -18.39 -8.01 -18.37
N GLU A 36 -18.53 -6.85 -17.76
CA GLU A 36 -19.54 -5.85 -18.13
C GLU A 36 -19.39 -5.43 -19.60
N GLN A 37 -18.17 -5.14 -20.03
CA GLN A 37 -17.88 -4.85 -21.45
C GLN A 37 -18.32 -5.99 -22.39
N LYS A 38 -18.14 -7.25 -21.96
CA LYS A 38 -18.61 -8.40 -22.73
C LYS A 38 -20.13 -8.43 -22.82
N VAL A 39 -20.84 -8.17 -21.71
CA VAL A 39 -22.31 -8.08 -21.67
C VAL A 39 -22.79 -7.01 -22.66
N MET A 40 -22.19 -5.82 -22.64
CA MET A 40 -22.55 -4.74 -23.56
C MET A 40 -22.31 -5.12 -25.03
N LYS A 41 -21.23 -5.87 -25.32
CA LYS A 41 -20.97 -6.39 -26.67
C LYS A 41 -22.04 -7.39 -27.13
N VAL A 42 -22.56 -8.20 -26.22
CA VAL A 42 -23.62 -9.18 -26.54
C VAL A 42 -24.97 -8.47 -26.76
N GLY A 43 -25.22 -7.33 -26.12
CA GLY A 43 -26.45 -6.56 -26.27
C GLY A 43 -26.74 -6.06 -27.70
N VAL A 44 -25.75 -6.13 -28.61
CA VAL A 44 -25.94 -5.84 -30.06
C VAL A 44 -26.50 -7.05 -30.81
N ARG A 45 -26.52 -8.26 -30.19
CA ARG A 45 -27.00 -9.49 -30.80
C ARG A 45 -28.49 -9.71 -30.54
N PRO A 46 -29.18 -10.48 -31.41
CA PRO A 46 -30.54 -10.92 -31.12
C PRO A 46 -30.62 -11.67 -29.80
N ASP A 47 -31.62 -11.35 -28.99
CA ASP A 47 -31.93 -12.06 -27.75
C ASP A 47 -33.18 -12.92 -27.96
N PHE A 48 -33.11 -14.16 -27.50
CA PHE A 48 -34.17 -15.14 -27.61
C PHE A 48 -34.61 -15.55 -26.19
N GLY A 49 -35.90 -15.38 -25.91
CA GLY A 49 -36.49 -15.78 -24.62
C GLY A 49 -37.59 -16.80 -24.85
N VAL A 50 -37.71 -17.74 -23.92
CA VAL A 50 -38.87 -18.66 -23.82
C VAL A 50 -39.45 -18.49 -22.42
N ARG A 51 -40.73 -18.20 -22.36
CA ARG A 51 -41.48 -18.11 -21.11
C ARG A 51 -42.53 -19.21 -21.08
N ALA A 52 -42.52 -20.04 -20.05
CA ALA A 52 -43.56 -20.99 -19.76
C ALA A 52 -44.29 -20.57 -18.49
N GLU A 53 -45.60 -20.43 -18.55
CA GLU A 53 -46.42 -20.03 -17.42
C GLU A 53 -47.51 -21.09 -17.18
N HIS A 54 -47.76 -21.41 -15.92
CA HIS A 54 -48.85 -22.26 -15.50
C HIS A 54 -49.76 -21.42 -14.58
N MET A 55 -51.02 -21.29 -14.96
CA MET A 55 -52.03 -20.58 -14.19
C MET A 55 -53.09 -21.56 -13.69
N GLN A 56 -53.28 -21.60 -12.39
CA GLN A 56 -54.32 -22.39 -11.76
C GLN A 56 -55.27 -21.45 -11.00
N MET A 57 -56.54 -21.44 -11.38
CA MET A 57 -57.55 -20.61 -10.75
C MET A 57 -58.66 -21.52 -10.20
N LEU A 58 -59.15 -21.24 -8.98
CA LEU A 58 -60.19 -22.04 -8.33
C LEU A 58 -61.42 -22.07 -9.22
N GLY A 59 -61.88 -23.28 -9.58
CA GLY A 59 -63.09 -23.48 -10.40
C GLY A 59 -62.86 -23.45 -11.93
N MET A 60 -61.61 -23.30 -12.38
CA MET A 60 -61.23 -23.37 -13.80
C MET A 60 -60.18 -24.46 -14.06
N PRO A 61 -60.18 -25.08 -15.25
CA PRO A 61 -59.13 -26.02 -15.63
C PRO A 61 -57.74 -25.31 -15.67
N SER A 62 -56.69 -26.00 -15.23
CA SER A 62 -55.33 -25.49 -15.27
C SER A 62 -54.92 -25.14 -16.71
N GLN A 63 -54.38 -23.93 -16.87
CA GLN A 63 -53.95 -23.43 -18.16
C GLN A 63 -52.43 -23.35 -18.22
N TRP A 64 -51.88 -23.83 -19.32
CA TRP A 64 -50.44 -23.70 -19.64
C TRP A 64 -50.28 -22.76 -20.82
N SER A 65 -49.34 -21.81 -20.70
CA SER A 65 -48.96 -20.96 -21.83
C SER A 65 -47.45 -21.06 -22.06
N ILE A 66 -47.04 -21.15 -23.30
CA ILE A 66 -45.64 -21.11 -23.74
C ILE A 66 -45.53 -19.95 -24.72
N MET A 67 -44.64 -19.01 -24.42
CA MET A 67 -44.38 -17.83 -25.25
C MET A 67 -42.92 -17.80 -25.68
N GLY A 68 -42.67 -17.71 -26.96
CA GLY A 68 -41.37 -17.40 -27.53
C GLY A 68 -41.20 -15.90 -27.76
N MET A 69 -40.14 -15.30 -27.32
CA MET A 69 -39.83 -13.90 -27.53
C MET A 69 -38.49 -13.77 -28.28
N MET A 70 -38.44 -12.84 -29.23
CA MET A 70 -37.18 -12.50 -29.92
C MET A 70 -37.06 -10.97 -29.92
N THR A 71 -35.99 -10.48 -29.31
CA THR A 71 -35.62 -9.06 -29.30
C THR A 71 -34.54 -8.80 -30.31
N LEU A 72 -34.82 -7.97 -31.31
CA LEU A 72 -33.86 -7.62 -32.36
C LEU A 72 -33.46 -6.15 -32.18
N PRO A 73 -32.18 -5.83 -31.87
CA PRO A 73 -31.69 -4.44 -31.82
C PRO A 73 -31.41 -3.91 -33.25
N ILE A 74 -32.47 -3.87 -34.10
CA ILE A 74 -32.34 -3.51 -35.52
C ILE A 74 -32.19 -1.99 -35.71
N VAL A 75 -32.58 -1.19 -34.72
CA VAL A 75 -32.58 0.26 -34.83
C VAL A 75 -31.17 0.84 -34.67
N PRO A 76 -30.72 1.69 -35.62
CA PRO A 76 -29.34 2.21 -35.64
C PRO A 76 -28.91 2.91 -34.37
N TRP A 77 -29.81 3.59 -33.67
CA TRP A 77 -29.51 4.30 -32.42
C TRP A 77 -29.29 3.36 -31.25
N ALA A 78 -29.97 2.24 -31.17
CA ALA A 78 -29.76 1.24 -30.11
C ALA A 78 -28.37 0.61 -30.25
N SER A 79 -27.98 0.18 -31.45
CA SER A 79 -26.65 -0.38 -31.70
C SER A 79 -25.52 0.64 -31.48
N LYS A 80 -25.76 1.92 -31.78
CA LYS A 80 -24.82 3.02 -31.54
C LYS A 80 -24.56 3.23 -30.05
N MET A 81 -25.59 3.17 -29.22
CA MET A 81 -25.49 3.28 -27.78
C MET A 81 -24.58 2.16 -27.20
N TYR A 82 -24.87 0.90 -27.48
CA TYR A 82 -24.06 -0.23 -27.02
C TYR A 82 -22.59 -0.15 -27.46
N ARG A 83 -22.32 0.29 -28.71
CA ARG A 83 -20.97 0.46 -29.21
C ARG A 83 -20.21 1.58 -28.48
N SER A 84 -20.88 2.70 -28.25
CA SER A 84 -20.31 3.84 -27.51
C SER A 84 -20.00 3.46 -26.06
N GLU A 85 -20.91 2.75 -25.41
CA GLU A 85 -20.75 2.29 -24.04
C GLU A 85 -19.64 1.24 -23.93
N THR A 86 -19.56 0.29 -24.86
CA THR A 86 -18.45 -0.67 -24.95
C THR A 86 -17.08 0.03 -25.11
N LYS A 87 -17.03 1.12 -25.88
CA LYS A 87 -15.81 1.92 -26.05
C LYS A 87 -15.48 2.69 -24.76
N SER A 88 -16.48 3.29 -24.12
CA SER A 88 -16.32 4.00 -22.85
C SER A 88 -15.77 3.08 -21.76
N ILE A 89 -16.38 1.91 -21.56
CA ILE A 89 -15.90 0.89 -20.60
C ILE A 89 -14.47 0.44 -20.96
N GLY A 90 -14.16 0.29 -22.24
CA GLY A 90 -12.81 -0.03 -22.69
C GLY A 90 -11.75 1.00 -22.29
N LEU A 91 -12.07 2.30 -22.39
CA LEU A 91 -11.20 3.38 -21.95
C LEU A 91 -11.07 3.42 -20.42
N GLN A 92 -12.16 3.15 -19.69
CA GLN A 92 -12.14 3.03 -18.23
C GLN A 92 -11.24 1.88 -17.78
N ILE A 93 -11.32 0.71 -18.44
CA ILE A 93 -10.43 -0.43 -18.16
C ILE A 93 -8.97 -0.03 -18.36
N GLN A 94 -8.62 0.66 -19.45
CA GLN A 94 -7.25 1.13 -19.66
C GLN A 94 -6.79 2.09 -18.55
N SER A 95 -7.65 3.02 -18.15
CA SER A 95 -7.37 3.92 -17.03
C SER A 95 -7.08 3.17 -15.75
N MET A 96 -7.91 2.17 -15.41
CA MET A 96 -7.73 1.34 -14.21
C MET A 96 -6.48 0.45 -14.27
N GLU A 97 -6.10 -0.02 -15.46
CA GLU A 97 -4.85 -0.76 -15.66
C GLU A 97 -3.62 0.14 -15.41
N GLN A 98 -3.66 1.40 -15.86
CA GLN A 98 -2.61 2.38 -15.55
C GLN A 98 -2.57 2.73 -14.06
N GLU A 99 -3.72 2.91 -13.43
CA GLU A 99 -3.81 3.14 -11.99
C GLU A 99 -3.20 1.97 -11.21
N LYS A 100 -3.50 0.73 -11.60
CA LYS A 100 -2.89 -0.46 -11.00
C LYS A 100 -1.36 -0.45 -11.10
N GLN A 101 -0.82 -0.12 -12.28
CA GLN A 101 0.63 0.00 -12.47
C GLN A 101 1.23 1.08 -11.57
N THR A 102 0.56 2.23 -11.47
CA THR A 102 0.97 3.34 -10.60
C THR A 102 0.98 2.92 -9.14
N MET A 103 -0.05 2.21 -8.67
CA MET A 103 -0.10 1.67 -7.30
C MET A 103 1.05 0.69 -7.02
N GLN A 104 1.37 -0.20 -7.97
CA GLN A 104 2.48 -1.12 -7.85
C GLN A 104 3.83 -0.40 -7.74
N LEU A 105 4.07 0.61 -8.59
CA LEU A 105 5.28 1.43 -8.57
C LEU A 105 5.39 2.22 -7.26
N MET A 106 4.29 2.83 -6.80
CA MET A 106 4.25 3.54 -5.52
C MET A 106 4.56 2.61 -4.34
N ALA A 107 3.99 1.41 -4.31
CA ALA A 107 4.26 0.44 -3.27
C ALA A 107 5.73 0.00 -3.26
N THR A 108 6.31 -0.25 -4.42
CA THR A 108 7.74 -0.58 -4.57
C THR A 108 8.62 0.56 -4.07
N ARG A 109 8.31 1.79 -4.49
CA ARG A 109 9.04 2.99 -4.06
C ARG A 109 8.97 3.17 -2.54
N MET A 110 7.77 3.09 -1.96
CA MET A 110 7.58 3.24 -0.52
C MET A 110 8.35 2.18 0.28
N SER A 111 8.37 0.93 -0.18
CA SER A 111 9.13 -0.14 0.46
C SER A 111 10.63 0.14 0.39
N ALA A 112 11.16 0.53 -0.77
CA ALA A 112 12.56 0.87 -0.94
C ALA A 112 12.98 2.10 -0.09
N GLU A 113 12.12 3.12 0.00
CA GLU A 113 12.32 4.29 0.83
C GLU A 113 12.39 3.93 2.31
N LYS A 114 11.47 3.10 2.80
CA LYS A 114 11.45 2.64 4.20
C LYS A 114 12.68 1.80 4.54
N LEU A 115 13.11 0.90 3.67
CA LEU A 115 14.33 0.12 3.86
C LEU A 115 15.58 1.02 3.90
N THR A 116 15.63 2.02 3.04
CA THR A 116 16.74 2.98 3.01
C THR A 116 16.79 3.80 4.29
N MET A 117 15.63 4.30 4.76
CA MET A 117 15.53 5.00 6.05
C MET A 117 15.99 4.12 7.20
N LEU A 118 15.53 2.87 7.26
CA LEU A 118 15.90 1.91 8.29
C LEU A 118 17.42 1.67 8.31
N TYR A 119 18.04 1.53 7.15
CA TYR A 119 19.48 1.38 7.03
C TYR A 119 20.25 2.59 7.59
N TYR A 120 19.83 3.81 7.23
CA TYR A 120 20.48 5.03 7.70
C TYR A 120 20.27 5.26 9.20
N GLU A 121 19.06 5.08 9.73
CA GLU A 121 18.81 5.20 11.17
C GLU A 121 19.63 4.18 11.98
N ASN A 122 19.75 2.96 11.50
CA ASN A 122 20.58 1.94 12.13
C ASN A 122 22.08 2.31 12.11
N ALA A 123 22.60 2.79 10.97
CA ALA A 123 23.98 3.25 10.85
C ALA A 123 24.28 4.42 11.81
N GLN A 124 23.34 5.37 11.92
CA GLN A 124 23.44 6.49 12.87
C GLN A 124 23.42 6.00 14.32
N TYR A 125 22.47 5.13 14.68
CA TYR A 125 22.40 4.57 16.03
C TYR A 125 23.71 3.85 16.43
N GLN A 126 24.28 3.07 15.51
CA GLN A 126 25.57 2.44 15.75
C GLN A 126 26.72 3.46 15.90
N SER A 127 26.70 4.56 15.16
CA SER A 127 27.68 5.65 15.33
C SER A 127 27.54 6.33 16.68
N TYR A 128 26.32 6.59 17.13
CA TYR A 128 26.08 7.14 18.46
C TYR A 128 26.60 6.22 19.58
N THR A 129 26.28 4.93 19.50
CA THR A 129 26.61 3.97 20.57
C THR A 129 28.08 3.61 20.61
N LYS A 130 28.75 3.50 19.45
CA LYS A 130 30.14 3.03 19.37
C LYS A 130 31.18 4.16 19.41
N ASN A 131 30.82 5.35 18.93
CA ASN A 131 31.79 6.45 18.76
C ASN A 131 31.43 7.67 19.57
N ILE A 132 30.19 8.19 19.42
CA ILE A 132 29.82 9.50 19.95
C ILE A 132 29.68 9.43 21.47
N ILE A 133 28.85 8.53 21.99
CA ILE A 133 28.62 8.41 23.44
C ILE A 133 29.93 8.12 24.20
N PRO A 134 30.77 7.15 23.80
CA PRO A 134 32.04 6.92 24.46
C PRO A 134 32.99 8.14 24.46
N ALA A 135 32.99 8.92 23.37
CA ALA A 135 33.79 10.15 23.31
C ALA A 135 33.33 11.19 24.34
N TYR A 136 32.00 11.38 24.48
CA TYR A 136 31.44 12.28 25.48
C TYR A 136 31.59 11.75 26.91
N GLU A 137 31.55 10.43 27.12
CA GLU A 137 31.85 9.82 28.43
C GLU A 137 33.31 10.08 28.83
N ASN A 138 34.25 9.92 27.91
CA ASN A 138 35.67 10.24 28.15
C ASN A 138 35.88 11.74 28.43
N ASN A 139 35.20 12.62 27.71
CA ASN A 139 35.23 14.06 27.97
C ASN A 139 34.71 14.40 29.37
N LEU A 140 33.57 13.84 29.76
CA LEU A 140 33.02 14.03 31.10
C LEU A 140 33.99 13.55 32.19
N GLN A 141 34.63 12.39 31.99
CA GLN A 141 35.61 11.85 32.94
C GLN A 141 36.82 12.75 33.05
N ALA A 142 37.34 13.29 31.92
CA ALA A 142 38.45 14.21 31.95
C ALA A 142 38.11 15.53 32.70
N ASN A 143 36.95 16.11 32.48
CA ASN A 143 36.53 17.32 33.17
C ASN A 143 36.24 17.06 34.68
N LEU A 144 35.72 15.87 35.01
CA LEU A 144 35.54 15.46 36.40
C LEU A 144 36.88 15.34 37.15
N LEU A 145 37.91 14.78 36.48
CA LEU A 145 39.25 14.66 37.03
C LEU A 145 39.88 16.04 37.23
N ALA A 146 39.80 16.94 36.25
CA ALA A 146 40.25 18.31 36.34
C ALA A 146 39.61 19.07 37.47
N PHE A 147 38.28 18.94 37.66
CA PHE A 147 37.55 19.55 38.78
C PHE A 147 38.02 19.00 40.12
N LYS A 148 38.20 17.69 40.27
CA LYS A 148 38.72 17.05 41.49
C LYS A 148 40.14 17.52 41.86
N GLN A 149 40.93 17.89 40.88
CA GLN A 149 42.29 18.41 41.06
C GLN A 149 42.32 19.93 41.27
N ASN A 150 41.18 20.59 41.35
CA ASN A 150 41.05 22.05 41.43
C ASN A 150 41.66 22.80 40.25
N THR A 151 41.75 22.15 39.08
CA THR A 151 42.28 22.77 37.84
C THR A 151 41.17 23.04 36.82
N GLY A 152 39.93 22.54 37.05
CA GLY A 152 38.76 22.68 36.16
C GLY A 152 37.66 23.47 36.78
N ASP A 153 36.83 24.11 35.92
CA ASP A 153 35.67 24.89 36.34
C ASP A 153 34.43 23.94 36.44
N PHE A 154 33.60 24.21 37.46
CA PHE A 154 32.35 23.50 37.69
C PHE A 154 31.36 23.65 36.52
N PHE A 155 31.27 24.81 35.88
CA PHE A 155 30.37 25.05 34.76
C PHE A 155 30.78 24.21 33.52
N VAL A 156 32.08 24.02 33.28
CA VAL A 156 32.59 23.17 32.21
C VAL A 156 32.25 21.68 32.47
N LEU A 157 32.32 21.25 33.74
CA LEU A 157 31.90 19.90 34.12
C LEU A 157 30.39 19.68 33.90
N LEU A 158 29.57 20.66 34.29
CA LEU A 158 28.11 20.63 34.15
C LEU A 158 27.73 20.58 32.64
N ASP A 159 28.34 21.40 31.82
CA ASP A 159 28.14 21.40 30.36
C ASP A 159 28.50 20.04 29.73
N ALA A 160 29.65 19.47 30.13
CA ALA A 160 30.04 18.14 29.65
C ALA A 160 29.05 17.05 30.04
N TRP A 161 28.46 17.12 31.23
CA TRP A 161 27.41 16.22 31.70
C TRP A 161 26.11 16.39 30.91
N GLU A 162 25.67 17.64 30.72
CA GLU A 162 24.46 17.97 29.94
C GLU A 162 24.60 17.46 28.47
N MET A 163 25.73 17.74 27.85
CA MET A 163 26.00 17.26 26.48
C MET A 163 25.97 15.73 26.37
N LEU A 164 26.52 15.01 27.33
CA LEU A 164 26.43 13.54 27.35
C LEU A 164 24.98 13.06 27.42
N LEU A 165 24.16 13.67 28.28
CA LEU A 165 22.73 13.32 28.39
C LEU A 165 21.99 13.59 27.09
N MET A 166 22.24 14.74 26.45
CA MET A 166 21.63 15.05 25.15
C MET A 166 22.01 14.01 24.09
N LYS A 167 23.29 13.61 24.01
CA LYS A 167 23.71 12.59 23.04
C LYS A 167 23.12 11.20 23.32
N LYS A 168 22.90 10.85 24.58
CA LYS A 168 22.17 9.62 24.95
C LYS A 168 20.71 9.68 24.53
N LEU A 169 20.03 10.82 24.72
CA LEU A 169 18.64 11.03 24.27
C LEU A 169 18.53 10.94 22.75
N GLU A 170 19.42 11.60 22.00
CA GLU A 170 19.48 11.50 20.55
C GLU A 170 19.66 10.04 20.07
N ALA A 171 20.46 9.23 20.74
CA ALA A 171 20.62 7.81 20.43
C ALA A 171 19.32 7.02 20.70
N TYR A 172 18.59 7.32 21.77
CA TYR A 172 17.28 6.71 22.03
C TYR A 172 16.24 7.11 21.00
N ASP A 173 16.25 8.36 20.51
CA ASP A 173 15.37 8.80 19.43
C ASP A 173 15.65 8.01 18.13
N LYS A 174 16.93 7.75 17.82
CA LYS A 174 17.29 6.90 16.69
C LYS A 174 16.78 5.47 16.86
N LEU A 175 16.94 4.89 18.04
CA LEU A 175 16.41 3.56 18.35
C LEU A 175 14.88 3.51 18.23
N PHE A 176 14.19 4.53 18.71
CA PHE A 176 12.74 4.63 18.58
C PHE A 176 12.31 4.72 17.10
N ASN A 177 13.00 5.50 16.28
CA ASN A 177 12.73 5.58 14.85
C ASN A 177 12.93 4.23 14.13
N ILE A 178 13.97 3.48 14.49
CA ILE A 178 14.20 2.13 13.97
C ILE A 178 13.00 1.22 14.30
N LEU A 179 12.59 1.17 15.57
CA LEU A 179 11.48 0.32 16.02
C LEU A 179 10.13 0.71 15.40
N LYS A 180 9.97 1.97 15.02
CA LYS A 180 8.76 2.45 14.33
C LYS A 180 8.74 2.07 12.85
N LEU A 181 9.91 1.86 12.25
CA LEU A 181 10.06 1.48 10.84
C LEU A 181 10.01 -0.05 10.64
N GLU A 182 10.27 -0.85 11.70
CA GLU A 182 10.10 -2.32 11.72
C GLU A 182 8.62 -2.72 11.72
#